data_aa654914fc41a95ae54651a97b289770
#
_entry.id   aa654914fc41a95ae54651a97b289770
#
_cell.length_a   1.000
_cell.length_b   1.000
_cell.length_c   1.000
_cell.angle_alpha   90.00
_cell.angle_beta   90.00
_cell.angle_gamma   90.00
#
_symmetry.space_group_name_H-M   'P 1'
#
loop_
_entity.id
_entity.type
_entity.pdbx_description
1 polymer ?
#
loop_
_entity_poly.entity_id
_entity_poly.type
_entity_poly.pdbx_seq_one_letter_code
_entity_poly.pdbx_strand_id
1 'polypeptide(L)'
;MKLQLIIALALVAPSLSAQTTPKRTPEQIQASYAAHKGEFDYLLGDWEFTGTNQQYGKTQGLWSAVRLDKGQILDEYRVVGDEGQTYYVTTTLRNWNGARDRWELIGADGGAGLQDFGTGHWDGKEMKIEQTFGVAAQTPSLWRIHYYNIAPDRFSWAADRSADGGKTWVTNFQQLEARRIGPARSLAAFTTVKATAAPGPKP
;
A
#
# COMPACT_ATOMS: atom_id res chain seq x y z
N MET A 1 36.69 -15.78 61.64
CA MET A 1 36.59 -16.23 60.24
C MET A 1 35.12 -16.29 59.87
N LYS A 2 34.62 -15.35 59.02
CA LYS A 2 33.25 -15.39 58.50
C LYS A 2 33.27 -15.94 57.09
N LEU A 3 32.63 -17.07 56.90
CA LEU A 3 32.50 -17.75 55.63
C LEU A 3 31.36 -17.05 54.83
N GLN A 4 31.66 -16.38 53.71
CA GLN A 4 30.66 -15.81 52.80
C GLN A 4 30.27 -16.88 51.74
N LEU A 5 29.01 -17.25 51.78
CA LEU A 5 28.41 -18.17 50.78
C LEU A 5 28.01 -17.35 49.57
N ILE A 6 28.66 -17.53 48.40
CA ILE A 6 28.29 -16.92 47.13
C ILE A 6 27.30 -17.86 46.45
N ILE A 7 26.03 -17.45 46.36
CA ILE A 7 25.01 -18.15 45.58
C ILE A 7 25.07 -17.59 44.15
N ALA A 8 25.58 -18.43 43.21
CA ALA A 8 25.53 -18.11 41.79
C ALA A 8 24.12 -18.38 41.24
N LEU A 9 23.39 -17.33 40.90
CA LEU A 9 22.08 -17.43 40.25
C LEU A 9 22.30 -17.64 38.73
N ALA A 10 22.07 -18.85 38.24
CA ALA A 10 22.11 -19.16 36.82
C ALA A 10 20.84 -18.60 36.15
N LEU A 11 20.98 -17.55 35.35
CA LEU A 11 19.94 -17.03 34.47
C LEU A 11 19.75 -17.97 33.30
N VAL A 12 18.70 -18.76 33.32
CA VAL A 12 18.23 -19.54 32.15
C VAL A 12 17.46 -18.57 31.24
N ALA A 13 18.10 -18.12 30.15
CA ALA A 13 17.42 -17.36 29.13
C ALA A 13 16.45 -18.29 28.36
N PRO A 14 15.16 -17.91 28.21
CA PRO A 14 14.24 -18.68 27.38
C PRO A 14 14.67 -18.55 25.91
N SER A 15 14.95 -19.69 25.29
CA SER A 15 15.19 -19.77 23.83
C SER A 15 13.88 -19.41 23.12
N LEU A 16 13.79 -18.22 22.55
CA LEU A 16 12.72 -17.89 21.60
C LEU A 16 12.92 -18.75 20.36
N SER A 17 12.20 -19.87 20.29
CA SER A 17 12.04 -20.60 19.02
C SER A 17 11.32 -19.71 18.04
N ALA A 18 12.02 -19.23 17.02
CA ALA A 18 11.41 -18.55 15.89
C ALA A 18 10.44 -19.56 15.24
N GLN A 19 9.13 -19.37 15.44
CA GLN A 19 8.11 -20.13 14.73
C GLN A 19 8.21 -19.76 13.24
N THR A 20 8.83 -20.63 12.45
CA THR A 20 8.82 -20.51 10.99
C THR A 20 7.39 -20.77 10.53
N THR A 21 6.70 -19.77 10.03
CA THR A 21 5.39 -19.93 9.39
C THR A 21 5.52 -20.98 8.28
N PRO A 22 4.69 -22.03 8.27
CA PRO A 22 4.78 -23.06 7.23
C PRO A 22 4.67 -22.44 5.84
N LYS A 23 5.52 -22.84 4.92
CA LYS A 23 5.50 -22.37 3.54
C LYS A 23 4.20 -22.84 2.88
N ARG A 24 3.39 -21.91 2.36
CA ARG A 24 2.16 -22.22 1.63
C ARG A 24 2.44 -22.96 0.32
N THR A 25 1.54 -23.90 -0.04
CA THR A 25 1.59 -24.56 -1.35
C THR A 25 1.13 -23.60 -2.47
N PRO A 26 1.44 -23.88 -3.74
CA PRO A 26 0.93 -23.09 -4.88
C PRO A 26 -0.60 -22.96 -4.87
N GLU A 27 -1.32 -24.04 -4.54
CA GLU A 27 -2.79 -24.08 -4.48
C GLU A 27 -3.32 -23.16 -3.36
N GLN A 28 -2.67 -23.17 -2.19
CA GLN A 28 -3.01 -22.27 -1.08
C GLN A 28 -2.75 -20.82 -1.43
N ILE A 29 -1.66 -20.50 -2.13
CA ILE A 29 -1.33 -19.17 -2.62
C ILE A 29 -2.39 -18.69 -3.61
N GLN A 30 -2.80 -19.55 -4.56
CA GLN A 30 -3.81 -19.23 -5.55
C GLN A 30 -5.20 -19.05 -4.92
N ALA A 31 -5.58 -19.88 -3.94
CA ALA A 31 -6.83 -19.75 -3.21
C ALA A 31 -6.89 -18.44 -2.40
N SER A 32 -5.79 -18.08 -1.72
CA SER A 32 -5.65 -16.80 -1.03
C SER A 32 -5.81 -15.63 -2.01
N TYR A 33 -5.11 -15.63 -3.15
CA TYR A 33 -5.28 -14.60 -4.16
C TYR A 33 -6.73 -14.49 -4.63
N ALA A 34 -7.39 -15.60 -4.95
CA ALA A 34 -8.77 -15.61 -5.41
C ALA A 34 -9.75 -15.01 -4.39
N ALA A 35 -9.50 -15.23 -3.10
CA ALA A 35 -10.34 -14.70 -2.01
C ALA A 35 -10.18 -13.18 -1.81
N HIS A 36 -9.00 -12.61 -2.05
CA HIS A 36 -8.66 -11.24 -1.65
C HIS A 36 -8.48 -10.26 -2.82
N LYS A 37 -8.36 -10.73 -4.07
CA LYS A 37 -8.08 -9.89 -5.25
C LYS A 37 -9.06 -8.74 -5.47
N GLY A 38 -10.27 -8.81 -4.92
CA GLY A 38 -11.31 -7.79 -5.04
C GLY A 38 -11.32 -6.72 -3.95
N GLU A 39 -10.50 -6.84 -2.92
CA GLU A 39 -10.56 -5.94 -1.75
C GLU A 39 -10.22 -4.48 -2.04
N PHE A 40 -9.55 -4.18 -3.16
CA PHE A 40 -9.32 -2.82 -3.66
C PHE A 40 -10.18 -2.44 -4.88
N ASP A 41 -11.21 -3.23 -5.23
CA ASP A 41 -12.04 -2.94 -6.42
C ASP A 41 -12.75 -1.59 -6.34
N TYR A 42 -13.06 -1.14 -5.13
CA TYR A 42 -13.65 0.19 -4.91
C TYR A 42 -12.75 1.32 -5.42
N LEU A 43 -11.42 1.17 -5.39
CA LEU A 43 -10.47 2.19 -5.82
C LEU A 43 -10.42 2.36 -7.35
N LEU A 44 -10.81 1.33 -8.12
CA LEU A 44 -10.72 1.35 -9.58
C LEU A 44 -11.56 2.47 -10.19
N GLY A 45 -11.01 3.18 -11.18
CA GLY A 45 -11.64 4.29 -11.89
C GLY A 45 -10.99 5.62 -11.58
N ASP A 46 -11.71 6.70 -11.89
CA ASP A 46 -11.23 8.07 -11.71
C ASP A 46 -11.99 8.75 -10.59
N TRP A 47 -11.26 9.50 -9.79
CA TRP A 47 -11.72 10.16 -8.59
C TRP A 47 -11.21 11.59 -8.52
N GLU A 48 -12.01 12.49 -8.02
CA GLU A 48 -11.57 13.75 -7.45
C GLU A 48 -11.60 13.64 -5.92
N PHE A 49 -10.72 14.33 -5.24
CA PHE A 49 -10.73 14.39 -3.79
C PHE A 49 -10.51 15.81 -3.28
N THR A 50 -11.03 16.06 -2.09
CA THR A 50 -10.70 17.22 -1.26
C THR A 50 -10.32 16.74 0.13
N GLY A 51 -9.54 17.53 0.87
CA GLY A 51 -9.13 17.14 2.19
C GLY A 51 -8.27 18.18 2.90
N THR A 52 -7.58 17.70 3.94
CA THR A 52 -6.67 18.51 4.75
C THR A 52 -5.39 17.75 5.03
N ASN A 53 -4.29 18.48 5.07
CA ASN A 53 -2.99 18.00 5.52
C ASN A 53 -2.50 18.95 6.61
N GLN A 54 -2.07 18.43 7.76
CA GLN A 54 -1.67 19.29 8.89
C GLN A 54 -0.46 20.17 8.59
N GLN A 55 0.37 19.79 7.62
CA GLN A 55 1.53 20.57 7.22
C GLN A 55 1.20 21.62 6.15
N TYR A 56 0.31 21.29 5.20
CA TYR A 56 0.07 22.10 4.00
C TYR A 56 -1.33 22.73 3.96
N GLY A 57 -2.21 22.41 4.92
CA GLY A 57 -3.58 22.91 4.97
C GLY A 57 -4.53 22.16 4.03
N LYS A 58 -5.38 22.89 3.32
CA LYS A 58 -6.35 22.31 2.37
C LYS A 58 -5.62 21.64 1.21
N THR A 59 -6.10 20.47 0.82
CA THR A 59 -5.61 19.72 -0.33
C THR A 59 -6.77 19.31 -1.22
N GLN A 60 -6.50 19.25 -2.52
CA GLN A 60 -7.43 18.72 -3.52
C GLN A 60 -6.66 18.04 -4.63
N GLY A 61 -7.30 17.18 -5.38
CA GLY A 61 -6.62 16.50 -6.46
C GLY A 61 -7.43 15.44 -7.17
N LEU A 62 -6.71 14.63 -7.92
CA LEU A 62 -7.23 13.55 -8.74
C LEU A 62 -6.57 12.24 -8.33
N TRP A 63 -7.32 11.15 -8.40
CA TRP A 63 -6.82 9.80 -8.19
C TRP A 63 -7.37 8.89 -9.28
N SER A 64 -6.52 8.16 -9.96
CA SER A 64 -6.92 7.28 -11.06
C SER A 64 -6.31 5.90 -10.83
N ALA A 65 -7.13 4.86 -10.85
CA ALA A 65 -6.69 3.49 -10.63
C ALA A 65 -7.18 2.55 -11.72
N VAL A 66 -6.33 1.62 -12.13
CA VAL A 66 -6.61 0.62 -13.16
C VAL A 66 -6.11 -0.76 -12.72
N ARG A 67 -6.90 -1.81 -13.04
CA ARG A 67 -6.49 -3.19 -12.84
C ARG A 67 -5.63 -3.66 -14.01
N LEU A 68 -4.48 -4.25 -13.70
CA LEU A 68 -3.60 -4.90 -14.65
C LEU A 68 -4.03 -6.37 -14.90
N ASP A 69 -3.50 -6.97 -15.96
CA ASP A 69 -3.86 -8.32 -16.44
C ASP A 69 -3.73 -9.41 -15.34
N LYS A 70 -2.70 -9.34 -14.51
CA LYS A 70 -2.47 -10.31 -13.42
C LYS A 70 -3.17 -9.93 -12.11
N GLY A 71 -4.09 -8.95 -12.14
CA GLY A 71 -4.89 -8.54 -11.00
C GLY A 71 -4.24 -7.49 -10.10
N GLN A 72 -3.01 -7.06 -10.38
CA GLN A 72 -2.40 -5.93 -9.71
C GLN A 72 -3.21 -4.66 -10.00
N ILE A 73 -3.14 -3.68 -9.10
CA ILE A 73 -3.72 -2.37 -9.31
C ILE A 73 -2.58 -1.36 -9.41
N LEU A 74 -2.62 -0.57 -10.49
CA LEU A 74 -1.76 0.58 -10.68
C LEU A 74 -2.60 1.83 -10.49
N ASP A 75 -2.16 2.73 -9.61
CA ASP A 75 -2.87 4.00 -9.41
C ASP A 75 -1.91 5.20 -9.43
N GLU A 76 -2.43 6.34 -9.86
CA GLU A 76 -1.79 7.64 -9.78
C GLU A 76 -2.59 8.53 -8.84
N TYR A 77 -1.93 9.09 -7.84
CA TYR A 77 -2.44 10.09 -6.93
C TYR A 77 -1.78 11.43 -7.23
N ARG A 78 -2.59 12.48 -7.43
CA ARG A 78 -2.11 13.80 -7.84
C ARG A 78 -2.74 14.89 -7.00
N VAL A 79 -1.94 15.71 -6.33
CA VAL A 79 -2.36 16.94 -5.66
C VAL A 79 -2.25 18.11 -6.64
N VAL A 80 -3.34 18.86 -6.78
CA VAL A 80 -3.40 20.01 -7.68
C VAL A 80 -3.72 21.28 -6.90
N GLY A 81 -3.22 22.41 -7.39
CA GLY A 81 -3.56 23.72 -6.87
C GLY A 81 -4.83 24.31 -7.52
N ASP A 82 -5.26 25.47 -7.04
CA ASP A 82 -6.49 26.13 -7.46
C ASP A 82 -6.47 26.52 -8.95
N GLU A 83 -5.30 26.74 -9.53
CA GLU A 83 -5.10 27.05 -10.95
C GLU A 83 -4.82 25.80 -11.80
N GLY A 84 -4.98 24.59 -11.22
CA GLY A 84 -4.76 23.31 -11.90
C GLY A 84 -3.30 22.86 -11.99
N GLN A 85 -2.35 23.61 -11.41
CA GLN A 85 -0.95 23.19 -11.34
C GLN A 85 -0.78 21.94 -10.46
N THR A 86 0.09 21.02 -10.88
CA THR A 86 0.41 19.82 -10.10
C THR A 86 1.49 20.15 -9.06
N TYR A 87 1.18 19.96 -7.80
CA TYR A 87 2.14 20.09 -6.69
C TYR A 87 2.85 18.79 -6.35
N TYR A 88 2.15 17.69 -6.51
CA TYR A 88 2.66 16.37 -6.16
C TYR A 88 1.97 15.29 -7.00
N VAL A 89 2.73 14.31 -7.43
CA VAL A 89 2.22 13.12 -8.10
C VAL A 89 3.01 11.90 -7.66
N THR A 90 2.32 10.82 -7.40
CA THR A 90 2.93 9.52 -7.14
C THR A 90 2.14 8.41 -7.81
N THR A 91 2.83 7.36 -8.17
CA THR A 91 2.24 6.14 -8.73
C THR A 91 2.43 5.01 -7.75
N THR A 92 1.36 4.27 -7.45
CA THR A 92 1.43 3.10 -6.56
C THR A 92 1.04 1.83 -7.30
N LEU A 93 1.87 0.80 -7.16
CA LEU A 93 1.55 -0.57 -7.56
C LEU A 93 1.12 -1.36 -6.32
N ARG A 94 -0.08 -1.97 -6.38
CA ARG A 94 -0.67 -2.79 -5.31
C ARG A 94 -0.76 -4.24 -5.76
N ASN A 95 -0.18 -5.14 -4.96
CA ASN A 95 -0.14 -6.57 -5.26
C ASN A 95 -0.63 -7.37 -4.05
N TRP A 96 -1.47 -8.38 -4.29
CA TRP A 96 -1.73 -9.38 -3.26
C TRP A 96 -0.61 -10.41 -3.19
N ASN A 97 -0.02 -10.58 -2.02
CA ASN A 97 0.97 -11.61 -1.76
C ASN A 97 0.31 -12.82 -1.07
N GLY A 98 -0.14 -13.80 -1.84
CA GLY A 98 -0.82 -14.99 -1.32
C GLY A 98 0.05 -15.89 -0.44
N ALA A 99 1.39 -15.80 -0.55
CA ALA A 99 2.29 -16.52 0.34
C ALA A 99 2.35 -15.91 1.74
N ARG A 100 2.10 -14.60 1.86
CA ARG A 100 2.12 -13.82 3.10
C ARG A 100 0.74 -13.35 3.56
N ASP A 101 -0.28 -13.59 2.75
CA ASP A 101 -1.69 -13.26 3.02
C ASP A 101 -1.90 -11.77 3.33
N ARG A 102 -1.38 -10.93 2.46
CA ARG A 102 -1.45 -9.48 2.61
C ARG A 102 -1.28 -8.76 1.28
N TRP A 103 -1.76 -7.55 1.22
CA TRP A 103 -1.39 -6.60 0.17
C TRP A 103 0.03 -6.08 0.38
N GLU A 104 0.76 -5.90 -0.69
CA GLU A 104 2.06 -5.24 -0.74
C GLU A 104 1.97 -4.07 -1.73
N LEU A 105 2.49 -2.92 -1.30
CA LEU A 105 2.40 -1.65 -2.02
C LEU A 105 3.80 -1.10 -2.28
N ILE A 106 4.00 -0.58 -3.47
CA ILE A 106 5.24 0.09 -3.88
C ILE A 106 4.86 1.40 -4.53
N GLY A 107 5.32 2.52 -3.98
CA GLY A 107 5.11 3.86 -4.52
C GLY A 107 6.36 4.41 -5.19
N ALA A 108 6.17 5.13 -6.30
CA ALA A 108 7.23 5.76 -7.05
C ALA A 108 6.86 7.18 -7.48
N ASP A 109 7.83 8.07 -7.44
CA ASP A 109 7.77 9.42 -7.99
C ASP A 109 8.58 9.49 -9.26
N GLY A 110 8.07 10.18 -10.29
CA GLY A 110 8.69 10.26 -11.61
C GLY A 110 10.05 10.94 -11.64
N GLY A 111 10.38 11.73 -10.62
CA GLY A 111 11.69 12.42 -10.50
C GLY A 111 12.59 11.85 -9.42
N ALA A 112 12.00 11.20 -8.39
CA ALA A 112 12.72 10.69 -7.22
C ALA A 112 12.85 9.16 -7.16
N GLY A 113 12.18 8.42 -8.06
CA GLY A 113 12.23 6.95 -8.10
C GLY A 113 11.39 6.29 -7.02
N LEU A 114 11.91 5.25 -6.38
CA LEU A 114 11.18 4.54 -5.31
C LEU A 114 10.97 5.46 -4.11
N GLN A 115 9.71 5.71 -3.79
CA GLN A 115 9.32 6.64 -2.74
C GLN A 115 8.88 5.95 -1.46
N ASP A 116 8.09 4.91 -1.58
CA ASP A 116 7.51 4.24 -0.45
C ASP A 116 7.25 2.75 -0.70
N PHE A 117 7.10 2.01 0.38
CA PHE A 117 6.57 0.66 0.37
C PHE A 117 5.69 0.43 1.59
N GLY A 118 4.73 -0.46 1.46
CA GLY A 118 3.80 -0.76 2.54
C GLY A 118 3.18 -2.13 2.44
N THR A 119 2.44 -2.47 3.47
CA THR A 119 1.60 -3.66 3.54
C THR A 119 0.20 -3.31 4.01
N GLY A 120 -0.79 -4.04 3.51
CA GLY A 120 -2.19 -3.76 3.85
C GLY A 120 -3.00 -5.03 4.03
N HIS A 121 -4.11 -4.88 4.74
CA HIS A 121 -5.11 -5.91 4.92
C HIS A 121 -6.51 -5.30 5.04
N TRP A 122 -7.49 -6.06 4.57
CA TRP A 122 -8.91 -5.76 4.73
C TRP A 122 -9.44 -6.40 6.01
N ASP A 123 -10.06 -5.61 6.90
CA ASP A 123 -10.59 -6.12 8.16
C ASP A 123 -12.08 -6.49 8.12
N GLY A 124 -12.67 -6.51 6.91
CA GLY A 124 -14.11 -6.73 6.69
C GLY A 124 -14.90 -5.44 6.48
N LYS A 125 -14.33 -4.28 6.82
CA LYS A 125 -14.99 -2.97 6.72
C LYS A 125 -14.06 -1.89 6.13
N GLU A 126 -12.79 -1.93 6.47
CA GLU A 126 -11.79 -0.93 6.11
C GLU A 126 -10.53 -1.59 5.54
N MET A 127 -9.88 -0.91 4.61
CA MET A 127 -8.54 -1.27 4.19
C MET A 127 -7.53 -0.53 5.06
N LYS A 128 -6.70 -1.27 5.78
CA LYS A 128 -5.65 -0.74 6.67
C LYS A 128 -4.28 -0.99 6.07
N ILE A 129 -3.43 0.05 6.05
CA ILE A 129 -2.10 0.00 5.46
C ILE A 129 -1.08 0.55 6.46
N GLU A 130 0.03 -0.14 6.60
CA GLU A 130 1.25 0.38 7.22
C GLU A 130 2.26 0.63 6.11
N GLN A 131 2.79 1.87 6.03
CA GLN A 131 3.64 2.32 4.94
C GLN A 131 4.87 3.06 5.47
N THR A 132 6.02 2.80 4.86
CA THR A 132 7.24 3.59 5.04
C THR A 132 7.36 4.52 3.86
N PHE A 133 7.34 5.84 4.12
CA PHE A 133 7.40 6.88 3.12
C PHE A 133 8.75 7.60 3.15
N GLY A 134 9.30 7.94 1.97
CA GLY A 134 10.62 8.54 1.85
C GLY A 134 11.73 7.53 2.10
N VAL A 135 11.65 6.34 1.48
CA VAL A 135 12.59 5.21 1.72
C VAL A 135 14.04 5.55 1.39
N ALA A 136 14.29 6.51 0.48
CA ALA A 136 15.62 7.01 0.17
C ALA A 136 16.07 8.18 1.08
N ALA A 137 15.21 8.68 1.95
CA ALA A 137 15.54 9.77 2.86
C ALA A 137 16.38 9.26 4.05
N GLN A 138 17.16 10.16 4.66
CA GLN A 138 17.91 9.83 5.89
C GLN A 138 16.98 9.44 7.06
N THR A 139 15.79 10.03 7.10
CA THR A 139 14.75 9.77 8.11
C THR A 139 13.42 9.48 7.43
N PRO A 140 13.16 8.23 7.03
CA PRO A 140 11.86 7.84 6.51
C PRO A 140 10.77 8.07 7.56
N SER A 141 9.56 8.38 7.11
CA SER A 141 8.39 8.48 7.98
C SER A 141 7.54 7.23 7.89
N LEU A 142 6.92 6.85 9.01
CA LEU A 142 5.95 5.76 9.07
C LEU A 142 4.55 6.33 9.00
N TRP A 143 3.69 5.64 8.26
CA TRP A 143 2.30 6.02 8.05
C TRP A 143 1.39 4.86 8.39
N ARG A 144 0.28 5.15 9.09
CA ARG A 144 -0.86 4.26 9.27
C ARG A 144 -2.02 4.85 8.52
N ILE A 145 -2.46 4.14 7.49
CA ILE A 145 -3.47 4.62 6.55
C ILE A 145 -4.69 3.73 6.65
N HIS A 146 -5.87 4.32 6.54
CA HIS A 146 -7.09 3.55 6.37
C HIS A 146 -8.02 4.19 5.33
N TYR A 147 -8.67 3.32 4.56
CA TYR A 147 -9.75 3.66 3.65
C TYR A 147 -11.04 3.19 4.30
N TYR A 148 -12.01 4.07 4.43
CA TYR A 148 -13.27 3.82 5.14
C TYR A 148 -14.43 4.54 4.46
N ASN A 149 -15.67 4.39 4.96
CA ASN A 149 -16.88 4.95 4.32
C ASN A 149 -17.01 4.58 2.84
N ILE A 150 -16.54 3.36 2.49
CA ILE A 150 -16.44 2.90 1.12
C ILE A 150 -17.85 2.64 0.56
N ALA A 151 -18.15 3.27 -0.59
CA ALA A 151 -19.36 3.11 -1.38
C ALA A 151 -19.01 3.13 -2.88
N PRO A 152 -19.94 2.80 -3.79
CA PRO A 152 -19.65 2.78 -5.23
C PRO A 152 -19.15 4.11 -5.80
N ASP A 153 -19.56 5.24 -5.20
CA ASP A 153 -19.31 6.60 -5.67
C ASP A 153 -18.41 7.43 -4.76
N ARG A 154 -17.99 6.92 -3.62
CA ARG A 154 -17.15 7.63 -2.63
C ARG A 154 -16.33 6.72 -1.75
N PHE A 155 -15.29 7.25 -1.19
CA PHE A 155 -14.59 6.71 -0.01
C PHE A 155 -13.90 7.84 0.75
N SER A 156 -13.64 7.59 2.04
CA SER A 156 -12.80 8.44 2.89
C SER A 156 -11.43 7.78 3.06
N TRP A 157 -10.40 8.59 3.20
CA TRP A 157 -9.04 8.14 3.47
C TRP A 157 -8.44 9.01 4.57
N ALA A 158 -7.76 8.40 5.52
CA ALA A 158 -7.03 9.11 6.55
C ALA A 158 -5.70 8.43 6.86
N ALA A 159 -4.75 9.23 7.33
CA ALA A 159 -3.43 8.74 7.71
C ALA A 159 -2.91 9.41 8.98
N ASP A 160 -2.34 8.61 9.85
CA ASP A 160 -1.46 9.03 10.93
C ASP A 160 -0.02 8.97 10.46
N ARG A 161 0.82 9.88 10.94
CA ARG A 161 2.24 9.96 10.57
C ARG A 161 3.14 9.97 11.80
N SER A 162 4.23 9.19 11.71
CA SER A 162 5.36 9.25 12.66
C SER A 162 6.64 9.66 11.92
N ALA A 163 7.36 10.64 12.44
CA ALA A 163 8.64 11.10 11.92
C ALA A 163 9.85 10.60 12.74
N ASP A 164 9.60 9.78 13.79
CA ASP A 164 10.61 9.36 14.77
C ASP A 164 10.69 7.81 14.92
N GLY A 165 10.34 7.09 13.86
CA GLY A 165 10.38 5.63 13.85
C GLY A 165 9.27 4.96 14.66
N GLY A 166 8.12 5.60 14.81
CA GLY A 166 6.93 5.05 15.47
C GLY A 166 6.85 5.34 16.97
N LYS A 167 7.72 6.17 17.52
CA LYS A 167 7.70 6.54 18.95
C LYS A 167 6.54 7.48 19.26
N THR A 168 6.31 8.47 18.38
CA THR A 168 5.17 9.39 18.46
C THR A 168 4.41 9.42 17.17
N TRP A 169 3.11 9.70 17.23
CA TRP A 169 2.20 9.72 16.07
C TRP A 169 1.39 11.01 16.07
N VAL A 170 1.34 11.64 14.90
CA VAL A 170 0.41 12.73 14.60
C VAL A 170 -0.82 12.09 13.97
N THR A 171 -1.90 12.01 14.73
CA THR A 171 -3.17 11.41 14.27
C THR A 171 -3.86 12.31 13.26
N ASN A 172 -4.53 11.70 12.27
CA ASN A 172 -5.20 12.42 11.19
C ASN A 172 -4.29 13.48 10.53
N PHE A 173 -3.00 13.12 10.34
CA PHE A 173 -2.04 14.02 9.69
C PHE A 173 -2.52 14.46 8.32
N GLN A 174 -3.18 13.56 7.60
CA GLN A 174 -3.86 13.86 6.34
C GLN A 174 -5.20 13.11 6.29
N GLN A 175 -6.23 13.78 5.76
CA GLN A 175 -7.57 13.23 5.55
C GLN A 175 -8.10 13.67 4.19
N LEU A 176 -8.78 12.76 3.49
CA LEU A 176 -9.36 13.01 2.17
C LEU A 176 -10.78 12.43 2.10
N GLU A 177 -11.63 13.12 1.35
CA GLU A 177 -12.92 12.65 0.88
C GLU A 177 -12.87 12.55 -0.63
N ALA A 178 -13.02 11.33 -1.16
CA ALA A 178 -12.96 11.06 -2.59
C ALA A 178 -14.36 10.82 -3.16
N ARG A 179 -14.63 11.41 -4.34
CA ARG A 179 -15.84 11.24 -5.13
C ARG A 179 -15.48 10.70 -6.52
N ARG A 180 -16.21 9.70 -6.97
CA ARG A 180 -16.01 9.10 -8.30
C ARG A 180 -16.40 10.06 -9.40
N ILE A 181 -15.53 10.20 -10.42
CA ILE A 181 -15.76 10.98 -11.63
C ILE A 181 -15.65 10.17 -12.92
N GLY A 182 -15.13 8.93 -12.84
CA GLY A 182 -15.01 8.03 -13.98
C GLY A 182 -15.18 6.55 -13.60
N PRO A 183 -15.54 5.70 -14.57
CA PRO A 183 -15.80 4.27 -14.32
C PRO A 183 -14.53 3.49 -13.99
N ALA A 184 -14.70 2.32 -13.36
CA ALA A 184 -13.64 1.34 -13.19
C ALA A 184 -13.08 0.89 -14.55
N ARG A 185 -11.76 0.73 -14.64
CA ARG A 185 -11.04 0.35 -15.86
C ARG A 185 -10.09 -0.82 -15.62
N SER A 186 -9.80 -1.55 -16.70
CA SER A 186 -8.81 -2.61 -16.73
C SER A 186 -7.97 -2.52 -18.00
N LEU A 187 -6.69 -2.86 -17.90
CA LEU A 187 -5.79 -3.01 -19.05
C LEU A 187 -5.78 -4.43 -19.63
N ALA A 188 -6.69 -5.31 -19.21
CA ALA A 188 -6.79 -6.68 -19.70
C ALA A 188 -7.01 -6.81 -21.23
N ALA A 189 -7.32 -5.71 -21.92
CA ALA A 189 -7.46 -5.69 -23.38
C ALA A 189 -6.20 -6.13 -24.15
N PHE A 190 -5.02 -6.08 -23.52
CA PHE A 190 -3.78 -6.56 -24.14
C PHE A 190 -3.74 -8.08 -24.34
N THR A 191 -4.54 -8.85 -23.64
CA THR A 191 -4.62 -10.31 -23.78
C THR A 191 -5.28 -10.75 -25.07
N THR A 192 -5.96 -9.86 -25.78
CA THR A 192 -6.65 -10.17 -27.05
C THR A 192 -5.80 -9.95 -28.31
N VAL A 193 -4.60 -9.40 -28.18
CA VAL A 193 -3.67 -9.26 -29.31
C VAL A 193 -3.10 -10.65 -29.62
N LYS A 194 -3.61 -11.31 -30.67
CA LYS A 194 -2.95 -12.50 -31.21
C LYS A 194 -1.49 -12.17 -31.51
N ALA A 195 -0.56 -12.84 -30.84
CA ALA A 195 0.85 -12.74 -31.18
C ALA A 195 0.96 -13.10 -32.69
N THR A 196 1.28 -12.11 -33.50
CA THR A 196 1.62 -12.37 -34.89
C THR A 196 2.86 -13.27 -34.84
N ALA A 197 2.79 -14.46 -35.37
CA ALA A 197 3.93 -15.38 -35.40
C ALA A 197 5.14 -14.63 -35.97
N ALA A 198 6.25 -14.69 -35.25
CA ALA A 198 7.50 -14.11 -35.72
C ALA A 198 7.80 -14.71 -37.13
N PRO A 199 8.21 -13.89 -38.09
CA PRO A 199 8.60 -14.44 -39.40
C PRO A 199 9.71 -15.45 -39.17
N GLY A 200 9.52 -16.66 -39.63
CA GLY A 200 10.50 -17.73 -39.58
C GLY A 200 11.82 -17.28 -40.22
N PRO A 201 12.96 -17.88 -39.84
CA PRO A 201 14.25 -17.53 -40.42
C PRO A 201 14.15 -17.71 -41.94
N LYS A 202 14.57 -16.68 -42.70
CA LYS A 202 14.67 -16.78 -44.14
C LYS A 202 15.74 -17.83 -44.52
N PRO A 203 15.50 -18.65 -45.53
CA PRO A 203 16.46 -19.64 -45.98
C PRO A 203 17.79 -19.07 -46.48
#